data_2366e5de5f0b08512765a55020206636
#
_entry.id   2366e5de5f0b08512765a55020206636
#
_cell.length_a   1.000
_cell.length_b   1.000
_cell.length_c   1.000
_cell.angle_alpha   90.00
_cell.angle_beta   90.00
_cell.angle_gamma   90.00
#
_symmetry.space_group_name_H-M   'P 1'
#
loop_
_entity.id
_entity.type
_entity.pdbx_description
1 polymer ?
#
loop_
_entity_poly.entity_id
_entity_poly.type
_entity_poly.pdbx_seq_one_letter_code
_entity_poly.pdbx_strand_id
1 'polypeptide(L)'
;SSAASDVYKRQQMNLVFIDLYARATAACDGDFDKLFVPFRCIASDVYNKKQLILKRGDLGDAVRASMSFPFMFKPIEIDSMLAYDGGIYNNFPTDVMREDFHPDIIIGSVVSTNPGKPKENDLMSQIENMVMQKTDYSLPDSAGILMTFKYNDVSLMDFQRIDELEKIGYDRTMSLMDSIKSRIHRRVNVDNIRLRRLVYKSNYPELRFKNIYIDGANTHQQVYIKKEFHTSDDKEFTYEDLKRGYFRLLSDNMISEIIPHAVFNPEDDTYDLHLKIKMENEFSVRVGGNVSTTSSNQIYLGLAYQNLNYYSKEFTLDGQLGKIYNNAQFMAKVDFATTIPTSYRFIASISTFDYFKKDKLFSKNDKPAFNQKDERFLKLKVALPFLSSKRLELGFGIAQIEDRYFQNNVIDFDKDKYDKSGYRLFGGSVSFNGSTLNSRQFPIQGAREALVAQIFTGNESFRPGVNSENKKPVKEKHSWLQLSYMKEKYHKMGANWILGWYLDAVYASKNFSENYTATMMQASEFAPTAHSKLTYNEAFRANQYVAAGIRPIYRLNQMFHVRGEFYGFLPIFPIERNSINKAYYGKAFSRFEYLGEISVVCQLPFGAISAYVN
;
A
#
# COMPACT_ATOMS: atom_id res chain seq x y z
N SER A 1 -3.35 3.06 -6.81
CA SER A 1 -2.71 2.21 -5.80
C SER A 1 -1.29 1.77 -6.15
N SER A 2 -0.94 1.44 -7.41
CA SER A 2 0.48 1.22 -7.79
C SER A 2 1.27 2.53 -7.75
N ALA A 3 0.72 3.62 -8.25
CA ALA A 3 1.33 4.95 -8.19
C ALA A 3 1.60 5.39 -6.74
N ALA A 4 0.69 5.15 -5.80
CA ALA A 4 0.92 5.43 -4.38
C ALA A 4 2.03 4.57 -3.77
N SER A 5 2.13 3.30 -4.17
CA SER A 5 3.24 2.42 -3.75
C SER A 5 4.59 2.91 -4.29
N ASP A 6 4.63 3.39 -5.53
CA ASP A 6 5.86 3.89 -6.15
C ASP A 6 6.29 5.25 -5.58
N VAL A 7 5.34 6.14 -5.28
CA VAL A 7 5.60 7.39 -4.57
C VAL A 7 6.16 7.09 -3.17
N TYR A 8 5.56 6.15 -2.44
CA TYR A 8 6.02 5.76 -1.11
C TYR A 8 7.46 5.20 -1.12
N LYS A 9 7.81 4.35 -2.09
CA LYS A 9 9.18 3.83 -2.24
C LYS A 9 10.19 4.93 -2.56
N ARG A 10 9.84 5.89 -3.43
CA ARG A 10 10.70 7.03 -3.77
C ARG A 10 10.97 7.93 -2.57
N GLN A 11 9.95 8.17 -1.74
CA GLN A 11 10.10 9.00 -0.56
C GLN A 11 10.92 8.31 0.55
N GLN A 12 10.92 6.98 0.63
CA GLN A 12 11.83 6.24 1.53
C GLN A 12 13.30 6.52 1.20
N MET A 13 13.66 6.64 -0.08
CA MET A 13 15.02 6.97 -0.49
C MET A 13 15.52 8.29 0.09
N ASN A 14 14.68 9.34 0.15
CA ASN A 14 15.07 10.64 0.68
C ASN A 14 15.61 10.54 2.11
N LEU A 15 14.97 9.73 2.95
CA LEU A 15 15.41 9.51 4.32
C LEU A 15 16.69 8.68 4.41
N VAL A 16 16.83 7.66 3.56
CA VAL A 16 18.03 6.83 3.48
C VAL A 16 19.25 7.66 3.07
N PHE A 17 19.08 8.65 2.20
CA PHE A 17 20.17 9.56 1.81
C PHE A 17 20.68 10.42 2.98
N ILE A 18 19.81 10.84 3.90
CA ILE A 18 20.24 11.50 5.15
C ILE A 18 21.12 10.56 5.98
N ASP A 19 20.68 9.32 6.20
CA ASP A 19 21.43 8.35 7.00
C ASP A 19 22.82 8.03 6.40
N LEU A 20 22.88 7.90 5.08
CA LEU A 20 24.12 7.54 4.37
C LEU A 20 25.09 8.71 4.25
N TYR A 21 24.60 9.93 3.98
CA TYR A 21 25.45 11.01 3.49
C TYR A 21 25.53 12.23 4.38
N ALA A 22 24.55 12.53 5.23
CA ALA A 22 24.55 13.76 6.02
C ALA A 22 25.79 13.92 6.91
N ARG A 23 26.23 12.84 7.57
CA ARG A 23 27.45 12.85 8.41
C ARG A 23 28.73 13.06 7.59
N ALA A 24 28.80 12.51 6.39
CA ALA A 24 29.93 12.71 5.50
C ALA A 24 29.96 14.15 4.95
N THR A 25 28.79 14.71 4.61
CA THR A 25 28.63 16.10 4.20
C THR A 25 29.11 17.05 5.30
N ALA A 26 28.67 16.82 6.55
CA ALA A 26 29.12 17.61 7.71
C ALA A 26 30.63 17.52 7.94
N ALA A 27 31.22 16.32 7.90
CA ALA A 27 32.64 16.10 8.16
C ALA A 27 33.57 16.71 7.08
N CYS A 28 33.07 16.91 5.86
CA CYS A 28 33.81 17.57 4.77
C CYS A 28 33.41 19.04 4.57
N ASP A 29 32.51 19.59 5.41
CA ASP A 29 32.01 20.95 5.28
C ASP A 29 31.42 21.22 3.87
N GLY A 30 30.75 20.22 3.31
CA GLY A 30 30.19 20.27 1.96
C GLY A 30 31.21 20.37 0.83
N ASP A 31 32.50 20.26 1.09
CA ASP A 31 33.57 20.28 0.11
C ASP A 31 34.04 18.84 -0.21
N PHE A 32 33.70 18.32 -1.38
CA PHE A 32 33.95 16.92 -1.73
C PHE A 32 35.45 16.60 -1.93
N ASP A 33 36.30 17.61 -1.98
CA ASP A 33 37.77 17.41 -1.96
C ASP A 33 38.26 17.00 -0.57
N LYS A 34 37.56 17.36 0.49
CA LYS A 34 37.84 16.97 1.89
C LYS A 34 37.28 15.61 2.28
N LEU A 35 36.56 14.92 1.41
CA LEU A 35 36.12 13.55 1.68
C LEU A 35 37.34 12.61 1.81
N PHE A 36 37.15 11.48 2.51
CA PHE A 36 38.22 10.47 2.65
C PHE A 36 38.85 10.06 1.31
N VAL A 37 38.05 10.03 0.27
CA VAL A 37 38.47 9.98 -1.14
C VAL A 37 37.81 11.15 -1.84
N PRO A 38 38.56 12.10 -2.43
CA PRO A 38 37.97 13.20 -3.20
C PRO A 38 36.98 12.70 -4.25
N PHE A 39 35.86 13.39 -4.40
CA PHE A 39 34.73 12.90 -5.18
C PHE A 39 34.14 13.95 -6.12
N ARG A 40 33.70 13.50 -7.29
CA ARG A 40 32.90 14.27 -8.24
C ARG A 40 31.68 13.47 -8.63
N CYS A 41 30.57 14.18 -8.82
CA CYS A 41 29.31 13.62 -9.26
C CYS A 41 28.84 14.41 -10.48
N ILE A 42 28.40 13.72 -11.52
CA ILE A 42 27.90 14.37 -12.73
C ILE A 42 26.37 14.33 -12.70
N ALA A 43 25.76 15.49 -12.95
CA ALA A 43 24.34 15.64 -13.20
C ALA A 43 24.12 16.38 -14.53
N SER A 44 22.89 16.49 -14.98
CA SER A 44 22.51 17.13 -16.23
C SER A 44 21.50 18.26 -16.00
N ASP A 45 21.85 19.45 -16.47
CA ASP A 45 20.91 20.56 -16.64
C ASP A 45 20.26 20.44 -18.04
N VAL A 46 19.07 19.86 -18.06
CA VAL A 46 18.35 19.61 -19.32
C VAL A 46 17.86 20.91 -19.97
N TYR A 47 17.61 21.96 -19.18
CA TYR A 47 17.18 23.24 -19.71
C TYR A 47 18.30 23.94 -20.50
N ASN A 48 19.49 24.04 -19.91
CA ASN A 48 20.66 24.65 -20.56
C ASN A 48 21.47 23.66 -21.43
N LYS A 49 21.07 22.37 -21.47
CA LYS A 49 21.71 21.29 -22.24
C LYS A 49 23.20 21.14 -21.95
N LYS A 50 23.57 21.12 -20.68
CA LYS A 50 24.96 20.99 -20.22
C LYS A 50 25.10 20.02 -19.05
N GLN A 51 26.29 19.46 -18.92
CA GLN A 51 26.65 18.73 -17.72
C GLN A 51 26.84 19.67 -16.52
N LEU A 52 26.54 19.19 -15.34
CA LEU A 52 26.81 19.82 -14.06
C LEU A 52 27.82 18.96 -13.30
N ILE A 53 28.97 19.55 -12.97
CA ILE A 53 30.00 18.90 -12.17
C ILE A 53 29.79 19.29 -10.72
N LEU A 54 29.30 18.34 -9.91
CA LEU A 54 28.98 18.56 -8.51
C LEU A 54 30.19 18.18 -7.66
N LYS A 55 30.79 19.18 -7.02
CA LYS A 55 32.01 19.08 -6.20
C LYS A 55 31.88 19.69 -4.82
N ARG A 56 30.72 20.26 -4.52
CA ARG A 56 30.37 20.85 -3.22
C ARG A 56 28.85 20.81 -2.99
N GLY A 57 28.44 21.05 -1.75
CA GLY A 57 27.06 21.10 -1.30
C GLY A 57 26.67 19.85 -0.53
N ASP A 58 25.40 19.47 -0.56
CA ASP A 58 24.94 18.23 0.06
C ASP A 58 25.32 17.02 -0.81
N LEU A 59 26.07 16.08 -0.21
CA LEU A 59 26.54 14.89 -0.91
C LEU A 59 25.36 13.96 -1.30
N GLY A 60 24.33 13.91 -0.46
CA GLY A 60 23.12 13.12 -0.74
C GLY A 60 22.37 13.66 -1.95
N ASP A 61 22.22 14.97 -2.05
CA ASP A 61 21.58 15.62 -3.20
C ASP A 61 22.40 15.45 -4.48
N ALA A 62 23.72 15.57 -4.39
CA ALA A 62 24.60 15.37 -5.53
C ALA A 62 24.50 13.94 -6.10
N VAL A 63 24.57 12.93 -5.23
CA VAL A 63 24.43 11.53 -5.63
C VAL A 63 23.02 11.25 -6.19
N ARG A 64 22.00 11.81 -5.55
CA ARG A 64 20.63 11.65 -6.01
C ARG A 64 20.37 12.30 -7.36
N ALA A 65 20.92 13.49 -7.62
CA ALA A 65 20.84 14.13 -8.93
C ALA A 65 21.43 13.24 -10.02
N SER A 66 22.63 12.70 -9.76
CA SER A 66 23.35 11.84 -10.70
C SER A 66 22.65 10.54 -11.06
N MET A 67 21.67 10.10 -10.26
CA MET A 67 20.87 8.89 -10.52
C MET A 67 19.40 9.19 -10.87
N SER A 68 19.05 10.47 -11.05
CA SER A 68 17.68 10.90 -11.36
C SER A 68 17.36 10.73 -12.84
N PHE A 69 17.26 9.46 -13.29
CA PHE A 69 16.92 9.14 -14.67
C PHE A 69 15.50 9.63 -15.01
N PRO A 70 15.32 10.35 -16.15
CA PRO A 70 14.02 10.86 -16.57
C PRO A 70 12.94 9.77 -16.62
N PHE A 71 11.71 10.12 -16.27
CA PHE A 71 10.52 9.27 -16.17
C PHE A 71 10.54 8.21 -15.06
N MET A 72 11.71 7.86 -14.51
CA MET A 72 11.82 6.93 -13.38
C MET A 72 11.92 7.64 -12.04
N PHE A 73 12.67 8.73 -11.99
CA PHE A 73 12.85 9.55 -10.80
C PHE A 73 12.52 11.02 -11.09
N LYS A 74 12.03 11.72 -10.06
CA LYS A 74 11.90 13.16 -10.15
C LYS A 74 13.28 13.81 -10.12
N PRO A 75 13.48 14.89 -10.89
CA PRO A 75 14.70 15.68 -10.79
C PRO A 75 14.85 16.30 -9.41
N ILE A 76 16.07 16.62 -9.05
CA ILE A 76 16.42 17.38 -7.85
C ILE A 76 16.71 18.83 -8.22
N GLU A 77 16.30 19.75 -7.37
CA GLU A 77 16.69 21.13 -7.48
C GLU A 77 18.04 21.36 -6.78
N ILE A 78 19.05 21.75 -7.55
CA ILE A 78 20.38 22.15 -7.09
C ILE A 78 20.63 23.57 -7.59
N ASP A 79 20.90 24.50 -6.70
CA ASP A 79 21.12 25.92 -7.02
C ASP A 79 20.04 26.50 -7.94
N SER A 80 18.76 26.21 -7.66
CA SER A 80 17.60 26.61 -8.45
C SER A 80 17.52 26.02 -9.88
N MET A 81 18.33 25.00 -10.18
CA MET A 81 18.29 24.26 -11.42
C MET A 81 17.75 22.85 -11.20
N LEU A 82 16.90 22.36 -12.11
CA LEU A 82 16.43 20.97 -12.09
C LEU A 82 17.53 20.06 -12.68
N ALA A 83 18.18 19.32 -11.79
CA ALA A 83 19.23 18.39 -12.13
C ALA A 83 18.69 16.97 -12.35
N TYR A 84 19.11 16.36 -13.44
CA TYR A 84 18.79 14.99 -13.85
C TYR A 84 20.06 14.14 -13.89
N ASP A 85 19.92 12.86 -14.20
CA ASP A 85 20.99 11.89 -14.34
C ASP A 85 22.11 12.39 -15.25
N GLY A 86 23.35 12.28 -14.78
CA GLY A 86 24.53 12.75 -15.50
C GLY A 86 24.79 12.00 -16.81
N GLY A 87 24.32 10.76 -16.91
CA GLY A 87 24.45 9.94 -18.11
C GLY A 87 23.74 10.50 -19.35
N ILE A 88 22.90 11.52 -19.20
CA ILE A 88 22.28 12.21 -20.32
C ILE A 88 23.32 12.92 -21.18
N TYR A 89 24.31 13.60 -20.57
CA TYR A 89 25.31 14.39 -21.28
C TYR A 89 26.72 13.86 -21.13
N ASN A 90 27.09 13.23 -20.01
CA ASN A 90 28.42 12.66 -19.78
C ASN A 90 28.32 11.42 -18.89
N ASN A 91 28.18 10.25 -19.52
CA ASN A 91 28.07 8.97 -18.82
C ASN A 91 29.42 8.30 -18.51
N PHE A 92 30.54 8.89 -18.97
CA PHE A 92 31.90 8.40 -18.72
C PHE A 92 32.88 9.58 -18.59
N PRO A 93 32.89 10.31 -17.45
CA PRO A 93 33.49 11.63 -17.27
C PRO A 93 35.02 11.57 -17.10
N THR A 94 35.74 11.03 -18.08
CA THR A 94 37.22 10.99 -18.08
C THR A 94 37.85 12.37 -18.25
N ASP A 95 37.15 13.30 -18.90
CA ASP A 95 37.50 14.71 -19.00
C ASP A 95 37.55 15.34 -17.60
N VAL A 96 36.49 15.22 -16.82
CA VAL A 96 36.41 15.74 -15.43
C VAL A 96 37.49 15.10 -14.54
N MET A 97 37.71 13.78 -14.69
CA MET A 97 38.74 13.07 -13.93
C MET A 97 40.15 13.62 -14.21
N ARG A 98 40.46 13.93 -15.47
CA ARG A 98 41.75 14.51 -15.85
C ARG A 98 41.93 15.94 -15.38
N GLU A 99 40.90 16.76 -15.54
CA GLU A 99 40.94 18.18 -15.22
C GLU A 99 40.99 18.46 -13.72
N ASP A 100 40.17 17.75 -12.93
CA ASP A 100 40.03 18.02 -11.48
C ASP A 100 41.07 17.25 -10.63
N PHE A 101 41.51 16.05 -11.05
CA PHE A 101 42.34 15.17 -10.22
C PHE A 101 43.73 14.94 -10.74
N HIS A 102 44.04 15.22 -12.02
CA HIS A 102 45.35 15.01 -12.66
C HIS A 102 45.97 13.64 -12.33
N PRO A 103 45.26 12.51 -12.50
CA PRO A 103 45.73 11.20 -12.07
C PRO A 103 46.84 10.67 -12.98
N ASP A 104 47.76 9.91 -12.39
CA ASP A 104 48.79 9.18 -13.15
C ASP A 104 48.18 8.06 -14.00
N ILE A 105 47.10 7.45 -13.50
CA ILE A 105 46.39 6.34 -14.16
C ILE A 105 44.90 6.43 -13.83
N ILE A 106 44.03 6.23 -14.83
CA ILE A 106 42.58 6.15 -14.70
C ILE A 106 42.16 4.67 -14.79
N ILE A 107 41.35 4.20 -13.85
CA ILE A 107 40.64 2.94 -13.98
C ILE A 107 39.18 3.28 -14.34
N GLY A 108 38.80 2.98 -15.58
CA GLY A 108 37.44 3.20 -16.08
C GLY A 108 36.60 1.93 -16.02
N SER A 109 35.40 2.03 -15.45
CA SER A 109 34.43 0.93 -15.43
C SER A 109 33.19 1.32 -16.25
N VAL A 110 32.94 0.60 -17.34
CA VAL A 110 31.86 0.85 -18.28
C VAL A 110 30.87 -0.30 -18.23
N VAL A 111 29.68 -0.04 -17.72
CA VAL A 111 28.57 -1.00 -17.62
C VAL A 111 27.41 -0.67 -18.59
N SER A 112 27.55 0.43 -19.33
CA SER A 112 26.53 0.94 -20.26
C SER A 112 27.10 1.05 -21.67
N THR A 113 26.20 1.13 -22.65
CA THR A 113 26.55 1.41 -24.06
C THR A 113 25.68 2.55 -24.55
N ASN A 114 26.08 3.24 -25.60
CA ASN A 114 25.22 4.22 -26.24
C ASN A 114 23.93 3.56 -26.71
N PRO A 115 22.80 4.28 -26.65
CA PRO A 115 21.52 3.77 -27.13
C PRO A 115 21.63 3.25 -28.56
N GLY A 116 21.09 2.07 -28.81
CA GLY A 116 20.99 1.50 -30.15
C GLY A 116 19.98 2.26 -31.02
N LYS A 117 19.77 1.80 -32.26
CA LYS A 117 18.69 2.37 -33.09
C LYS A 117 17.35 2.24 -32.40
N PRO A 118 16.55 3.31 -32.35
CA PRO A 118 15.24 3.26 -31.70
C PRO A 118 14.32 2.25 -32.40
N LYS A 119 13.58 1.49 -31.61
CA LYS A 119 12.63 0.51 -32.11
C LYS A 119 11.25 1.16 -32.24
N GLU A 120 10.54 0.90 -33.33
CA GLU A 120 9.24 1.50 -33.65
C GLU A 120 8.20 1.31 -32.55
N ASN A 121 8.20 0.12 -31.91
CA ASN A 121 7.20 -0.26 -30.90
C ASN A 121 7.74 -0.15 -29.45
N ASP A 122 8.88 0.51 -29.23
CA ASP A 122 9.50 0.68 -27.92
C ASP A 122 9.69 2.16 -27.61
N LEU A 123 8.67 2.73 -26.94
CA LEU A 123 8.64 4.15 -26.56
C LEU A 123 9.84 4.56 -25.70
N MET A 124 10.29 3.68 -24.79
CA MET A 124 11.45 3.96 -23.93
C MET A 124 12.74 4.11 -24.74
N SER A 125 12.97 3.19 -25.67
CA SER A 125 14.11 3.25 -26.60
C SER A 125 14.08 4.52 -27.47
N GLN A 126 12.90 4.99 -27.88
CA GLN A 126 12.75 6.25 -28.62
C GLN A 126 13.10 7.46 -27.74
N ILE A 127 12.60 7.49 -26.51
CA ILE A 127 12.88 8.57 -25.55
C ILE A 127 14.37 8.61 -25.17
N GLU A 128 14.99 7.46 -24.91
CA GLU A 128 16.44 7.38 -24.66
C GLU A 128 17.23 8.03 -25.80
N ASN A 129 16.92 7.69 -27.03
CA ASN A 129 17.59 8.26 -28.20
C ASN A 129 17.34 9.76 -28.39
N MET A 130 16.22 10.29 -27.89
CA MET A 130 15.91 11.74 -27.96
C MET A 130 16.61 12.55 -26.86
N VAL A 131 16.81 11.96 -25.70
CA VAL A 131 17.27 12.66 -24.49
C VAL A 131 18.75 12.47 -24.26
N MET A 132 19.29 11.25 -24.45
CA MET A 132 20.68 10.93 -24.17
C MET A 132 21.61 11.33 -25.32
N GLN A 133 22.71 12.00 -24.99
CA GLN A 133 23.80 12.24 -25.93
C GLN A 133 24.68 11.01 -26.04
N LYS A 134 25.37 10.87 -27.19
CA LYS A 134 26.38 9.82 -27.36
C LYS A 134 27.60 10.13 -26.48
N THR A 135 27.90 9.19 -25.61
CA THR A 135 29.09 9.26 -24.75
C THR A 135 30.28 8.60 -25.44
N ASP A 136 31.45 9.23 -25.36
CA ASP A 136 32.69 8.60 -25.71
C ASP A 136 33.19 7.75 -24.53
N TYR A 137 33.08 6.42 -24.66
CA TYR A 137 33.58 5.45 -23.68
C TYR A 137 35.03 5.04 -23.91
N SER A 138 35.80 5.75 -24.73
CA SER A 138 37.18 5.43 -24.97
C SER A 138 38.09 5.91 -23.83
N LEU A 139 39.08 5.11 -23.50
CA LEU A 139 40.19 5.46 -22.62
C LEU A 139 41.47 4.95 -23.27
N PRO A 140 42.35 5.84 -23.71
CA PRO A 140 43.63 5.43 -24.30
C PRO A 140 44.47 4.57 -23.34
N ASP A 141 45.14 3.55 -23.85
CA ASP A 141 45.98 2.66 -23.02
C ASP A 141 47.05 3.42 -22.24
N SER A 142 47.57 4.51 -22.79
CA SER A 142 48.54 5.38 -22.10
C SER A 142 47.95 6.09 -20.88
N ALA A 143 46.62 6.33 -20.87
CA ALA A 143 45.94 7.08 -19.83
C ALA A 143 45.33 6.19 -18.74
N GLY A 144 45.08 4.91 -19.04
CA GLY A 144 44.42 4.09 -18.04
C GLY A 144 44.08 2.66 -18.43
N ILE A 145 43.26 2.04 -17.65
CA ILE A 145 42.74 0.67 -17.80
C ILE A 145 41.22 0.75 -17.94
N LEU A 146 40.71 0.32 -19.10
CA LEU A 146 39.28 0.29 -19.38
C LEU A 146 38.71 -1.11 -19.10
N MET A 147 37.76 -1.20 -18.21
CA MET A 147 36.98 -2.40 -17.92
C MET A 147 35.58 -2.25 -18.49
N THR A 148 35.23 -3.06 -19.47
CA THR A 148 33.90 -3.05 -20.09
C THR A 148 33.14 -4.31 -19.69
N PHE A 149 31.93 -4.10 -19.23
CA PHE A 149 30.99 -5.16 -18.85
C PHE A 149 29.79 -5.11 -19.80
N LYS A 150 29.43 -6.24 -20.38
CA LYS A 150 28.29 -6.34 -21.29
C LYS A 150 27.20 -7.17 -20.63
N TYR A 151 26.05 -6.55 -20.36
CA TYR A 151 24.87 -7.19 -19.80
C TYR A 151 23.75 -7.08 -20.83
N ASN A 152 23.55 -8.13 -21.65
CA ASN A 152 22.56 -8.10 -22.74
C ASN A 152 21.13 -8.36 -22.27
N ASP A 153 20.95 -8.86 -21.05
CA ASP A 153 19.69 -9.37 -20.49
C ASP A 153 19.32 -8.69 -19.15
N VAL A 154 19.95 -7.57 -18.82
CA VAL A 154 19.71 -6.82 -17.58
C VAL A 154 18.94 -5.54 -17.89
N SER A 155 17.83 -5.35 -17.20
CA SER A 155 17.00 -4.14 -17.21
C SER A 155 17.40 -3.20 -16.08
N LEU A 156 17.17 -1.88 -16.26
CA LEU A 156 17.36 -0.86 -15.21
C LEU A 156 16.61 -1.14 -13.89
N MET A 157 15.59 -2.04 -13.91
CA MET A 157 14.77 -2.37 -12.74
C MET A 157 15.09 -3.74 -12.14
N ASP A 158 16.12 -4.44 -12.61
CA ASP A 158 16.47 -5.78 -12.15
C ASP A 158 17.26 -5.79 -10.82
N PHE A 159 16.84 -4.97 -9.86
CA PHE A 159 17.46 -4.90 -8.53
C PHE A 159 17.51 -6.24 -7.79
N GLN A 160 16.72 -7.22 -8.20
CA GLN A 160 16.73 -8.57 -7.60
C GLN A 160 17.96 -9.40 -7.99
N ARG A 161 18.70 -8.99 -9.02
CA ARG A 161 19.91 -9.66 -9.52
C ARG A 161 21.21 -9.04 -9.01
N ILE A 162 21.16 -8.18 -7.98
CA ILE A 162 22.34 -7.46 -7.47
C ILE A 162 23.48 -8.42 -7.11
N ASP A 163 23.21 -9.49 -6.38
CA ASP A 163 24.24 -10.45 -5.94
C ASP A 163 24.91 -11.16 -7.14
N GLU A 164 24.12 -11.49 -8.17
CA GLU A 164 24.63 -12.06 -9.43
C GLU A 164 25.53 -11.07 -10.17
N LEU A 165 25.07 -9.81 -10.30
CA LEU A 165 25.80 -8.76 -11.00
C LEU A 165 27.10 -8.38 -10.27
N GLU A 166 27.08 -8.32 -8.94
CA GLU A 166 28.26 -8.10 -8.11
C GLU A 166 29.31 -9.20 -8.36
N LYS A 167 28.89 -10.47 -8.35
CA LYS A 167 29.78 -11.59 -8.62
C LYS A 167 30.41 -11.52 -10.00
N ILE A 168 29.63 -11.22 -11.05
CA ILE A 168 30.14 -11.06 -12.43
C ILE A 168 31.16 -9.93 -12.48
N GLY A 169 30.88 -8.79 -11.85
CA GLY A 169 31.79 -7.65 -11.76
C GLY A 169 33.11 -8.00 -11.05
N TYR A 170 33.01 -8.70 -9.92
CA TYR A 170 34.16 -9.18 -9.16
C TYR A 170 35.03 -10.13 -9.98
N ASP A 171 34.46 -11.20 -10.53
CA ASP A 171 35.17 -12.23 -11.29
C ASP A 171 35.88 -11.62 -12.52
N ARG A 172 35.20 -10.71 -13.22
CA ARG A 172 35.77 -10.00 -14.38
C ARG A 172 36.93 -9.10 -13.97
N THR A 173 36.79 -8.34 -12.87
CA THR A 173 37.85 -7.48 -12.34
C THR A 173 39.06 -8.32 -11.91
N MET A 174 38.83 -9.44 -11.24
CA MET A 174 39.92 -10.36 -10.85
C MET A 174 40.66 -10.95 -12.05
N SER A 175 39.99 -11.21 -13.15
CA SER A 175 40.64 -11.67 -14.39
C SER A 175 41.60 -10.63 -15.02
N LEU A 176 41.42 -9.35 -14.69
CA LEU A 176 42.28 -8.24 -15.15
C LEU A 176 43.31 -7.81 -14.11
N MET A 177 43.38 -8.47 -12.96
CA MET A 177 44.19 -8.06 -11.82
C MET A 177 45.68 -8.02 -12.12
N ASP A 178 46.19 -8.94 -12.92
CA ASP A 178 47.62 -8.95 -13.31
C ASP A 178 47.97 -7.73 -14.19
N SER A 179 47.10 -7.37 -15.12
CA SER A 179 47.23 -6.14 -15.93
C SER A 179 47.17 -4.88 -15.06
N ILE A 180 46.25 -4.85 -14.07
CA ILE A 180 46.16 -3.72 -13.12
C ILE A 180 47.47 -3.61 -12.29
N LYS A 181 47.96 -4.73 -11.75
CA LYS A 181 49.15 -4.77 -10.90
C LYS A 181 50.44 -4.46 -11.67
N SER A 182 50.52 -4.80 -12.94
CA SER A 182 51.68 -4.49 -13.77
C SER A 182 51.85 -2.99 -14.06
N ARG A 183 50.74 -2.22 -14.00
CA ARG A 183 50.71 -0.78 -14.26
C ARG A 183 50.70 0.07 -12.99
N ILE A 184 50.14 -0.47 -11.87
CA ILE A 184 50.08 0.22 -10.59
C ILE A 184 51.08 -0.43 -9.63
N HIS A 185 52.24 0.17 -9.49
CA HIS A 185 53.33 -0.39 -8.67
C HIS A 185 53.22 0.01 -7.19
N ARG A 186 52.53 1.12 -6.89
CA ARG A 186 52.35 1.57 -5.51
C ARG A 186 51.56 0.54 -4.72
N ARG A 187 52.08 0.17 -3.56
CA ARG A 187 51.38 -0.71 -2.60
C ARG A 187 51.18 0.03 -1.29
N VAL A 188 50.02 -0.12 -0.69
CA VAL A 188 49.66 0.48 0.60
C VAL A 188 49.27 -0.65 1.55
N ASN A 189 49.67 -0.52 2.81
CA ASN A 189 49.23 -1.44 3.83
C ASN A 189 47.69 -1.24 4.07
N VAL A 190 46.94 -2.32 3.96
CA VAL A 190 45.47 -2.31 4.10
C VAL A 190 45.07 -1.87 5.51
N ASP A 191 45.82 -2.26 6.54
CA ASP A 191 45.51 -1.91 7.91
C ASP A 191 45.68 -0.40 8.18
N ASN A 192 46.71 0.22 7.55
CA ASN A 192 46.88 1.67 7.60
C ASN A 192 45.72 2.40 6.93
N ILE A 193 45.21 1.90 5.82
CA ILE A 193 44.02 2.49 5.17
C ILE A 193 42.78 2.33 6.08
N ARG A 194 42.62 1.16 6.66
CA ARG A 194 41.50 0.90 7.62
C ARG A 194 41.59 1.84 8.81
N LEU A 195 42.76 2.00 9.41
CA LEU A 195 42.96 2.91 10.54
C LEU A 195 42.67 4.36 10.15
N ARG A 196 43.21 4.84 9.03
CA ARG A 196 42.92 6.20 8.52
C ARG A 196 41.43 6.42 8.29
N ARG A 197 40.71 5.40 7.77
CA ARG A 197 39.27 5.47 7.56
C ARG A 197 38.49 5.49 8.89
N LEU A 198 38.93 4.76 9.89
CA LEU A 198 38.36 4.80 11.23
C LEU A 198 38.54 6.18 11.87
N VAL A 199 39.76 6.75 11.79
CA VAL A 199 40.06 8.10 12.27
C VAL A 199 39.23 9.16 11.53
N TYR A 200 39.07 9.03 10.22
CA TYR A 200 38.23 9.95 9.46
C TYR A 200 36.76 9.84 9.88
N LYS A 201 36.24 8.62 10.05
CA LYS A 201 34.87 8.40 10.50
C LYS A 201 34.60 8.79 11.95
N SER A 202 35.63 8.84 12.82
CA SER A 202 35.47 9.32 14.19
C SER A 202 35.15 10.82 14.29
N ASN A 203 35.40 11.56 13.19
CA ASN A 203 35.03 12.98 13.08
C ASN A 203 33.58 13.18 12.59
N TYR A 204 32.83 12.10 12.33
CA TYR A 204 31.44 12.20 11.92
C TYR A 204 30.59 12.64 13.12
N PRO A 205 29.87 13.77 13.03
CA PRO A 205 28.94 14.15 14.07
C PRO A 205 27.79 13.14 14.18
N GLU A 206 27.25 12.98 15.36
CA GLU A 206 26.10 12.11 15.58
C GLU A 206 24.85 12.73 14.97
N LEU A 207 23.99 11.90 14.33
CA LEU A 207 22.72 12.35 13.76
C LEU A 207 21.70 12.65 14.87
N ARG A 208 21.86 13.82 15.50
CA ARG A 208 20.92 14.42 16.43
C ARG A 208 20.38 15.70 15.83
N PHE A 209 19.09 15.91 15.92
CA PHE A 209 18.38 17.03 15.34
C PHE A 209 17.84 17.94 16.43
N LYS A 210 17.84 19.26 16.19
CA LYS A 210 17.35 20.25 17.15
C LYS A 210 16.23 21.10 16.55
N ASN A 211 16.48 21.79 15.46
CA ASN A 211 15.52 22.70 14.86
C ASN A 211 14.85 22.05 13.64
N ILE A 212 13.58 22.43 13.37
CA ILE A 212 12.84 22.01 12.20
C ILE A 212 12.35 23.24 11.44
N TYR A 213 12.83 23.41 10.21
CA TYR A 213 12.43 24.45 9.27
C TYR A 213 11.54 23.82 8.20
N ILE A 214 10.39 24.45 7.93
CA ILE A 214 9.38 23.87 7.03
C ILE A 214 9.03 24.90 5.97
N ASP A 215 9.20 24.50 4.70
CA ASP A 215 8.78 25.23 3.52
C ASP A 215 7.59 24.53 2.85
N GLY A 216 6.68 25.31 2.24
CA GLY A 216 5.48 24.79 1.55
C GLY A 216 4.28 24.50 2.46
N ALA A 217 4.34 24.92 3.73
CA ALA A 217 3.25 24.78 4.70
C ALA A 217 2.98 26.11 5.44
N ASN A 218 1.71 26.38 5.74
CA ASN A 218 1.33 27.55 6.53
C ASN A 218 1.65 27.37 8.02
N THR A 219 1.57 28.44 8.82
CA THR A 219 1.95 28.43 10.26
C THR A 219 1.23 27.34 11.06
N HIS A 220 -0.06 27.11 10.83
CA HIS A 220 -0.83 26.11 11.56
C HIS A 220 -0.42 24.68 11.16
N GLN A 221 -0.17 24.45 9.89
CA GLN A 221 0.35 23.19 9.36
C GLN A 221 1.75 22.88 9.91
N GLN A 222 2.61 23.90 10.00
CA GLN A 222 3.94 23.75 10.59
C GLN A 222 3.88 23.26 12.04
N VAL A 223 2.93 23.75 12.85
CA VAL A 223 2.73 23.27 14.22
C VAL A 223 2.37 21.79 14.25
N TYR A 224 1.47 21.34 13.39
CA TYR A 224 1.11 19.92 13.27
C TYR A 224 2.32 19.08 12.87
N ILE A 225 3.02 19.50 11.79
CA ILE A 225 4.17 18.78 11.26
C ILE A 225 5.28 18.65 12.28
N LYS A 226 5.63 19.73 13.00
CA LYS A 226 6.66 19.71 14.06
C LYS A 226 6.31 18.72 15.19
N LYS A 227 5.04 18.63 15.58
CA LYS A 227 4.59 17.69 16.63
C LYS A 227 4.77 16.21 16.27
N GLU A 228 4.84 15.88 14.98
CA GLU A 228 5.07 14.49 14.54
C GLU A 228 6.51 14.01 14.84
N PHE A 229 7.46 14.94 14.97
CA PHE A 229 8.86 14.63 15.28
C PHE A 229 9.18 14.76 16.77
N HIS A 230 8.55 15.72 17.46
CA HIS A 230 8.83 16.02 18.86
C HIS A 230 7.79 15.41 19.79
N THR A 231 8.28 14.80 20.87
CA THR A 231 7.48 14.42 22.03
C THR A 231 7.42 15.53 23.09
N SER A 232 8.29 16.57 22.99
CA SER A 232 8.31 17.77 23.84
C SER A 232 9.08 18.90 23.16
N ASP A 233 8.70 20.16 23.44
CA ASP A 233 9.10 21.35 22.67
C ASP A 233 10.62 21.72 22.73
N ASP A 234 11.43 21.15 23.65
CA ASP A 234 12.82 21.53 23.86
C ASP A 234 13.85 20.40 23.80
N LYS A 235 13.51 19.25 23.25
CA LYS A 235 14.44 18.12 23.17
C LYS A 235 14.96 17.88 21.78
N GLU A 236 16.29 17.66 21.70
CA GLU A 236 16.92 17.03 20.55
C GLU A 236 16.23 15.71 20.26
N PHE A 237 16.06 15.40 18.99
CA PHE A 237 15.48 14.14 18.54
C PHE A 237 16.48 13.36 17.69
N THR A 238 16.35 12.04 17.75
CA THR A 238 17.25 11.11 17.07
C THR A 238 16.82 10.87 15.63
N TYR A 239 17.69 10.20 14.84
CA TYR A 239 17.34 9.73 13.49
C TYR A 239 16.13 8.76 13.51
N GLU A 240 15.97 7.94 14.55
CA GLU A 240 14.80 7.05 14.66
C GLU A 240 13.50 7.84 14.93
N ASP A 241 13.59 8.96 15.67
CA ASP A 241 12.45 9.87 15.84
C ASP A 241 12.11 10.57 14.51
N LEU A 242 13.13 11.07 13.79
CA LEU A 242 12.98 11.59 12.43
C LEU A 242 12.27 10.60 11.53
N LYS A 243 12.76 9.37 11.47
CA LYS A 243 12.18 8.31 10.66
C LYS A 243 10.72 8.02 11.00
N ARG A 244 10.40 7.95 12.28
CA ARG A 244 9.03 7.74 12.77
C ARG A 244 8.10 8.89 12.38
N GLY A 245 8.50 10.14 12.61
CA GLY A 245 7.73 11.34 12.25
C GLY A 245 7.55 11.45 10.75
N TYR A 246 8.60 11.20 9.98
CA TYR A 246 8.58 11.23 8.52
C TYR A 246 7.56 10.24 7.94
N PHE A 247 7.55 8.99 8.41
CA PHE A 247 6.58 8.00 7.93
C PHE A 247 5.15 8.27 8.38
N ARG A 248 4.94 8.91 9.52
CA ARG A 248 3.62 9.37 9.95
C ARG A 248 3.10 10.45 9.01
N LEU A 249 3.91 11.45 8.71
CA LEU A 249 3.54 12.52 7.76
C LEU A 249 3.27 11.97 6.37
N LEU A 250 4.06 11.01 5.87
CA LEU A 250 3.81 10.35 4.60
C LEU A 250 2.50 9.56 4.54
N SER A 251 1.97 9.17 5.68
CA SER A 251 0.67 8.48 5.76
C SER A 251 -0.52 9.45 5.81
N ASP A 252 -0.29 10.76 5.94
CA ASP A 252 -1.33 11.77 5.86
C ASP A 252 -1.67 12.08 4.40
N ASN A 253 -2.95 11.97 4.05
CA ASN A 253 -3.42 12.18 2.68
C ASN A 253 -3.26 13.63 2.18
N MET A 254 -3.06 14.59 3.10
CA MET A 254 -2.84 16.01 2.75
C MET A 254 -1.41 16.31 2.31
N ILE A 255 -0.48 15.37 2.50
CA ILE A 255 0.93 15.56 2.16
C ILE A 255 1.28 14.67 0.97
N SER A 256 1.55 15.29 -0.19
CA SER A 256 1.90 14.54 -1.40
C SER A 256 3.39 14.24 -1.48
N GLU A 257 4.23 15.11 -0.93
CA GLU A 257 5.67 14.95 -1.00
C GLU A 257 6.37 15.62 0.18
N ILE A 258 7.40 14.96 0.71
CA ILE A 258 8.30 15.52 1.73
C ILE A 258 9.72 15.28 1.25
N ILE A 259 10.49 16.36 1.13
CA ILE A 259 11.92 16.32 0.82
C ILE A 259 12.66 16.82 2.06
N PRO A 260 13.29 15.92 2.84
CA PRO A 260 14.04 16.29 4.03
C PRO A 260 15.50 16.54 3.68
N HIS A 261 16.11 17.57 4.29
CA HIS A 261 17.55 17.83 4.29
C HIS A 261 18.03 18.00 5.72
N ALA A 262 19.20 17.44 6.01
CA ALA A 262 19.87 17.56 7.30
C ALA A 262 21.06 18.51 7.15
N VAL A 263 20.98 19.69 7.71
CA VAL A 263 22.05 20.70 7.67
C VAL A 263 22.76 20.73 9.02
N PHE A 264 24.07 20.44 9.03
CA PHE A 264 24.85 20.43 10.25
C PHE A 264 25.06 21.85 10.79
N ASN A 265 24.79 22.04 12.08
CA ASN A 265 25.06 23.28 12.80
C ASN A 265 26.26 23.08 13.73
N PRO A 266 27.43 23.66 13.41
CA PRO A 266 28.63 23.49 14.22
C PRO A 266 28.55 24.14 15.63
N GLU A 267 27.67 25.14 15.81
CA GLU A 267 27.54 25.84 17.09
C GLU A 267 26.89 24.94 18.16
N ASP A 268 25.96 24.13 17.75
CA ASP A 268 25.18 23.24 18.64
C ASP A 268 25.66 21.78 18.59
N ASP A 269 26.55 21.40 17.64
CA ASP A 269 26.93 20.02 17.32
C ASP A 269 25.71 19.13 17.02
N THR A 270 24.72 19.72 16.35
CA THR A 270 23.45 19.06 15.97
C THR A 270 23.13 19.35 14.51
N TYR A 271 22.07 18.73 14.00
CA TYR A 271 21.53 19.02 12.68
C TYR A 271 20.23 19.81 12.76
N ASP A 272 20.08 20.76 11.87
CA ASP A 272 18.82 21.40 11.55
C ASP A 272 18.11 20.59 10.46
N LEU A 273 16.85 20.23 10.71
CA LEU A 273 16.02 19.51 9.75
C LEU A 273 15.25 20.50 8.87
N HIS A 274 15.54 20.55 7.60
CA HIS A 274 14.80 21.32 6.62
C HIS A 274 13.86 20.40 5.87
N LEU A 275 12.56 20.74 5.84
CA LEU A 275 11.52 19.98 5.17
C LEU A 275 10.88 20.83 4.07
N LYS A 276 11.03 20.43 2.82
CA LYS A 276 10.25 20.99 1.70
C LYS A 276 9.03 20.10 1.49
N ILE A 277 7.84 20.65 1.77
CA ILE A 277 6.59 19.90 1.76
C ILE A 277 5.70 20.38 0.63
N LYS A 278 5.12 19.43 -0.09
CA LYS A 278 4.08 19.70 -1.06
C LYS A 278 2.75 19.18 -0.52
N MET A 279 1.81 20.10 -0.34
CA MET A 279 0.45 19.77 0.10
C MET A 279 -0.40 19.29 -1.07
N GLU A 280 -1.34 18.39 -0.79
CA GLU A 280 -2.39 17.99 -1.73
C GLU A 280 -3.54 19.00 -1.74
N ASN A 281 -4.38 18.92 -2.77
CA ASN A 281 -5.60 19.71 -2.85
C ASN A 281 -6.58 19.31 -1.75
N GLU A 282 -7.20 20.29 -1.10
CA GLU A 282 -8.17 20.04 -0.04
C GLU A 282 -9.41 19.30 -0.54
N PHE A 283 -9.77 19.46 -1.80
CA PHE A 283 -10.96 18.85 -2.39
C PHE A 283 -10.58 17.83 -3.45
N SER A 284 -11.15 16.62 -3.34
CA SER A 284 -10.94 15.56 -4.32
C SER A 284 -12.24 14.84 -4.69
N VAL A 285 -12.35 14.46 -5.96
CA VAL A 285 -13.44 13.66 -6.51
C VAL A 285 -12.88 12.30 -6.90
N ARG A 286 -13.56 11.25 -6.45
CA ARG A 286 -13.21 9.86 -6.74
C ARG A 286 -14.32 9.24 -7.57
N VAL A 287 -13.99 8.73 -8.75
CA VAL A 287 -14.92 8.03 -9.63
C VAL A 287 -14.41 6.61 -9.83
N GLY A 288 -15.31 5.67 -9.81
CA GLY A 288 -14.96 4.27 -9.99
C GLY A 288 -16.20 3.43 -10.29
N GLY A 289 -16.01 2.13 -10.31
CA GLY A 289 -17.09 1.20 -10.54
C GLY A 289 -16.57 -0.12 -11.02
N ASN A 290 -17.51 -1.00 -11.33
CA ASN A 290 -17.23 -2.30 -11.90
C ASN A 290 -18.30 -2.59 -12.95
N VAL A 291 -17.87 -3.12 -14.08
CA VAL A 291 -18.74 -3.64 -15.14
C VAL A 291 -18.52 -5.15 -15.22
N SER A 292 -19.60 -5.91 -15.19
CA SER A 292 -19.56 -7.36 -15.19
C SER A 292 -20.64 -7.91 -16.12
N THR A 293 -20.42 -9.10 -16.66
CA THR A 293 -21.43 -9.87 -17.39
C THR A 293 -22.54 -10.42 -16.48
N THR A 294 -22.32 -10.36 -15.15
CA THR A 294 -23.33 -10.69 -14.13
C THR A 294 -24.06 -9.44 -13.66
N SER A 295 -25.06 -9.60 -12.79
CA SER A 295 -25.82 -8.48 -12.19
C SER A 295 -25.00 -7.60 -11.21
N SER A 296 -23.69 -7.78 -11.11
CA SER A 296 -22.80 -7.09 -10.15
C SER A 296 -22.29 -5.72 -10.62
N ASN A 297 -22.90 -5.13 -11.64
CA ASN A 297 -22.53 -3.80 -12.15
C ASN A 297 -22.77 -2.72 -11.10
N GLN A 298 -21.78 -1.85 -10.91
CA GLN A 298 -21.82 -0.79 -9.91
C GLN A 298 -21.10 0.46 -10.41
N ILE A 299 -21.59 1.62 -10.02
CA ILE A 299 -20.97 2.92 -10.19
C ILE A 299 -20.66 3.47 -8.80
N TYR A 300 -19.49 4.04 -8.62
CA TYR A 300 -19.04 4.68 -7.40
C TYR A 300 -18.68 6.13 -7.67
N LEU A 301 -19.16 7.02 -6.81
CA LEU A 301 -18.79 8.43 -6.74
C LEU A 301 -18.46 8.78 -5.30
N GLY A 302 -17.28 9.36 -5.09
CA GLY A 302 -16.84 9.84 -3.78
C GLY A 302 -16.40 11.30 -3.86
N LEU A 303 -16.81 12.08 -2.88
CA LEU A 303 -16.37 13.45 -2.66
C LEU A 303 -15.58 13.46 -1.35
N ALA A 304 -14.40 14.07 -1.34
CA ALA A 304 -13.62 14.23 -0.12
C ALA A 304 -13.16 15.68 0.01
N TYR A 305 -13.32 16.22 1.21
CA TYR A 305 -12.73 17.47 1.66
C TYR A 305 -11.76 17.16 2.79
N GLN A 306 -10.51 17.59 2.63
CA GLN A 306 -9.42 17.35 3.58
C GLN A 306 -8.79 18.69 3.93
N ASN A 307 -8.44 18.88 5.18
CA ASN A 307 -7.77 20.08 5.63
C ASN A 307 -6.80 19.77 6.76
N LEU A 308 -5.57 20.21 6.62
CA LEU A 308 -4.52 20.10 7.62
C LEU A 308 -4.27 21.47 8.25
N ASN A 309 -4.47 21.57 9.56
CA ASN A 309 -4.15 22.74 10.38
C ASN A 309 -3.44 22.27 11.66
N TYR A 310 -3.97 22.57 12.86
CA TYR A 310 -3.46 22.01 14.11
C TYR A 310 -3.73 20.51 14.26
N TYR A 311 -4.63 19.98 13.46
CA TYR A 311 -5.01 18.57 13.34
C TYR A 311 -5.51 18.31 11.91
N SER A 312 -5.39 17.06 11.45
CA SER A 312 -5.85 16.67 10.12
C SER A 312 -7.34 16.33 10.19
N LYS A 313 -8.13 16.89 9.26
CA LYS A 313 -9.57 16.63 9.11
C LYS A 313 -9.85 16.05 7.74
N GLU A 314 -10.73 15.08 7.70
CA GLU A 314 -11.21 14.50 6.44
C GLU A 314 -12.73 14.29 6.53
N PHE A 315 -13.45 14.83 5.56
CA PHE A 315 -14.88 14.58 5.37
C PHE A 315 -15.07 13.90 4.02
N THR A 316 -15.74 12.75 4.02
CA THR A 316 -16.05 12.04 2.77
C THR A 316 -17.54 11.79 2.65
N LEU A 317 -18.05 11.93 1.43
CA LEU A 317 -19.37 11.52 1.04
C LEU A 317 -19.21 10.53 -0.12
N ASP A 318 -19.54 9.26 0.14
CA ASP A 318 -19.40 8.17 -0.80
C ASP A 318 -20.76 7.65 -1.22
N GLY A 319 -20.98 7.53 -2.53
CA GLY A 319 -22.17 6.92 -3.12
C GLY A 319 -21.79 5.73 -4.00
N GLN A 320 -22.54 4.64 -3.85
CA GLN A 320 -22.41 3.45 -4.68
C GLN A 320 -23.78 3.03 -5.16
N LEU A 321 -23.95 2.93 -6.47
CA LEU A 321 -25.20 2.55 -7.11
C LEU A 321 -24.98 1.32 -7.96
N GLY A 322 -25.79 0.30 -7.74
CA GLY A 322 -25.74 -0.96 -8.46
C GLY A 322 -27.09 -1.65 -8.50
N LYS A 323 -27.18 -2.71 -9.28
CA LYS A 323 -28.42 -3.49 -9.39
C LYS A 323 -28.75 -4.24 -8.09
N ILE A 324 -27.74 -4.81 -7.43
CA ILE A 324 -27.89 -5.63 -6.22
C ILE A 324 -27.62 -4.81 -4.96
N TYR A 325 -26.62 -3.92 -4.99
CA TYR A 325 -26.17 -3.18 -3.81
C TYR A 325 -26.12 -1.68 -4.09
N ASN A 326 -26.75 -0.92 -3.19
CA ASN A 326 -26.71 0.53 -3.16
C ASN A 326 -26.24 1.00 -1.78
N ASN A 327 -25.42 2.04 -1.74
CA ASN A 327 -24.90 2.60 -0.50
C ASN A 327 -24.71 4.11 -0.62
N ALA A 328 -24.99 4.81 0.46
CA ALA A 328 -24.54 6.18 0.70
C ALA A 328 -23.88 6.24 2.07
N GLN A 329 -22.66 6.78 2.14
CA GLN A 329 -21.89 6.87 3.38
C GLN A 329 -21.29 8.26 3.55
N PHE A 330 -21.46 8.82 4.72
CA PHE A 330 -20.74 9.99 5.19
C PHE A 330 -19.72 9.56 6.24
N MET A 331 -18.50 10.06 6.15
CA MET A 331 -17.46 9.89 7.17
C MET A 331 -16.85 11.23 7.51
N ALA A 332 -16.71 11.49 8.80
CA ALA A 332 -15.87 12.57 9.34
C ALA A 332 -14.74 11.93 10.16
N LYS A 333 -13.51 12.30 9.85
CA LYS A 333 -12.29 11.81 10.51
C LYS A 333 -11.47 13.00 11.00
N VAL A 334 -10.91 12.87 12.19
CA VAL A 334 -9.99 13.85 12.78
C VAL A 334 -8.79 13.10 13.35
N ASP A 335 -7.60 13.47 12.90
CA ASP A 335 -6.33 12.92 13.37
C ASP A 335 -5.57 13.98 14.20
N PHE A 336 -5.11 13.58 15.38
CA PHE A 336 -4.34 14.43 16.29
C PHE A 336 -2.89 13.95 16.35
N ALA A 337 -1.96 14.88 16.10
CA ALA A 337 -0.53 14.68 16.34
C ALA A 337 -0.25 14.84 17.85
N THR A 338 -0.44 13.76 18.58
CA THR A 338 -0.15 13.67 20.02
C THR A 338 0.94 12.64 20.25
N THR A 339 1.48 12.55 21.47
CA THR A 339 2.49 11.53 21.85
C THR A 339 2.06 10.12 21.41
N ILE A 340 0.77 9.80 21.56
CA ILE A 340 0.14 8.62 20.96
C ILE A 340 -0.85 9.12 19.91
N PRO A 341 -0.51 9.07 18.60
CA PRO A 341 -1.39 9.55 17.54
C PRO A 341 -2.78 8.91 17.63
N THR A 342 -3.79 9.74 17.70
CA THR A 342 -5.16 9.29 17.91
C THR A 342 -6.05 9.75 16.77
N SER A 343 -6.84 8.85 16.21
CA SER A 343 -7.79 9.11 15.13
C SER A 343 -9.21 8.89 15.61
N TYR A 344 -10.05 9.89 15.44
CA TYR A 344 -11.50 9.80 15.70
C TYR A 344 -12.24 9.73 14.38
N ARG A 345 -13.19 8.80 14.26
CA ARG A 345 -14.02 8.66 13.06
C ARG A 345 -15.49 8.57 13.43
N PHE A 346 -16.30 9.39 12.81
CA PHE A 346 -17.74 9.27 12.77
C PHE A 346 -18.16 8.75 11.40
N ILE A 347 -19.01 7.73 11.34
CA ILE A 347 -19.49 7.11 10.11
C ILE A 347 -21.01 7.01 10.18
N ALA A 348 -21.70 7.56 9.19
CA ALA A 348 -23.12 7.37 8.94
C ALA A 348 -23.29 6.68 7.59
N SER A 349 -24.08 5.60 7.53
CA SER A 349 -24.27 4.84 6.29
C SER A 349 -25.70 4.34 6.16
N ILE A 350 -26.17 4.34 4.92
CA ILE A 350 -27.43 3.74 4.50
C ILE A 350 -27.10 2.81 3.33
N SER A 351 -27.53 1.55 3.42
CA SER A 351 -27.32 0.60 2.33
C SER A 351 -28.54 -0.30 2.12
N THR A 352 -28.71 -0.74 0.89
CA THR A 352 -29.73 -1.70 0.47
C THR A 352 -29.09 -2.81 -0.33
N PHE A 353 -29.32 -4.05 0.09
CA PHE A 353 -29.07 -5.26 -0.70
C PHE A 353 -30.39 -5.79 -1.25
N ASP A 354 -30.45 -6.02 -2.55
CA ASP A 354 -31.60 -6.59 -3.23
C ASP A 354 -31.19 -7.84 -4.02
N TYR A 355 -31.19 -8.98 -3.35
CA TYR A 355 -30.83 -10.26 -3.92
C TYR A 355 -31.84 -10.80 -4.94
N PHE A 356 -33.05 -10.23 -4.98
CA PHE A 356 -34.09 -10.59 -5.94
C PHE A 356 -33.76 -10.14 -7.37
N LYS A 357 -33.08 -9.03 -7.53
CA LYS A 357 -32.70 -8.47 -8.85
C LYS A 357 -31.58 -9.23 -9.57
N LYS A 358 -31.16 -10.38 -9.07
CA LYS A 358 -30.16 -11.21 -9.71
C LYS A 358 -30.71 -11.85 -10.99
N ASP A 359 -30.27 -11.37 -12.15
CA ASP A 359 -30.59 -12.01 -13.42
C ASP A 359 -29.78 -13.30 -13.57
N LYS A 360 -30.45 -14.42 -13.78
CA LYS A 360 -29.82 -15.66 -14.20
C LYS A 360 -29.65 -15.60 -15.72
N LEU A 361 -28.41 -15.50 -16.20
CA LEU A 361 -28.08 -15.45 -17.62
C LEU A 361 -28.45 -16.74 -18.40
N PHE A 362 -28.62 -17.89 -17.71
CA PHE A 362 -28.75 -19.21 -18.32
C PHE A 362 -29.89 -20.10 -17.80
N SER A 363 -30.79 -19.60 -16.95
CA SER A 363 -31.90 -20.41 -16.44
C SER A 363 -33.20 -19.61 -16.35
N LYS A 364 -34.17 -20.00 -17.16
CA LYS A 364 -35.50 -19.35 -17.22
C LYS A 364 -36.49 -19.82 -16.14
N ASN A 365 -36.20 -20.88 -15.37
CA ASN A 365 -37.24 -21.60 -14.63
C ASN A 365 -37.22 -21.56 -13.11
N ASP A 366 -36.23 -20.93 -12.46
CA ASP A 366 -36.24 -20.79 -11.00
C ASP A 366 -36.53 -19.33 -10.61
N LYS A 367 -37.68 -19.06 -10.03
CA LYS A 367 -37.95 -17.79 -9.38
C LYS A 367 -37.01 -17.69 -8.16
N PRO A 368 -36.10 -16.69 -8.10
CA PRO A 368 -35.20 -16.54 -6.95
C PRO A 368 -36.04 -16.24 -5.71
N ALA A 369 -35.62 -16.77 -4.54
CA ALA A 369 -36.16 -16.34 -3.28
C ALA A 369 -36.02 -14.82 -3.13
N PHE A 370 -37.09 -14.16 -2.73
CA PHE A 370 -37.05 -12.71 -2.48
C PHE A 370 -36.38 -12.46 -1.15
N ASN A 371 -35.19 -11.82 -1.17
CA ASN A 371 -34.48 -11.38 0.01
C ASN A 371 -33.98 -9.96 -0.23
N GLN A 372 -34.46 -9.02 0.56
CA GLN A 372 -34.01 -7.63 0.54
C GLN A 372 -33.60 -7.22 1.94
N LYS A 373 -32.47 -6.51 2.07
CA LYS A 373 -31.91 -6.06 3.33
C LYS A 373 -31.60 -4.58 3.26
N ASP A 374 -32.23 -3.80 4.12
CA ASP A 374 -31.93 -2.39 4.32
C ASP A 374 -31.18 -2.20 5.63
N GLU A 375 -30.04 -1.50 5.59
CA GLU A 375 -29.21 -1.21 6.75
C GLU A 375 -28.97 0.28 6.90
N ARG A 376 -29.11 0.79 8.11
CA ARG A 376 -28.75 2.16 8.50
C ARG A 376 -27.95 2.11 9.77
N PHE A 377 -26.78 2.76 9.79
CA PHE A 377 -25.99 2.79 11.00
C PHE A 377 -25.24 4.11 11.21
N LEU A 378 -25.01 4.41 12.49
CA LEU A 378 -24.10 5.44 12.95
C LEU A 378 -23.03 4.77 13.80
N LYS A 379 -21.76 5.07 13.54
CA LYS A 379 -20.62 4.51 14.27
C LYS A 379 -19.64 5.61 14.65
N LEU A 380 -19.15 5.55 15.89
CA LEU A 380 -18.00 6.29 16.38
C LEU A 380 -16.85 5.31 16.57
N LYS A 381 -15.67 5.67 16.09
CA LYS A 381 -14.46 4.86 16.27
C LYS A 381 -13.31 5.73 16.75
N VAL A 382 -12.54 5.20 17.69
CA VAL A 382 -11.26 5.75 18.12
C VAL A 382 -10.18 4.76 17.74
N ALA A 383 -9.17 5.21 16.99
CA ALA A 383 -8.07 4.36 16.55
C ALA A 383 -6.74 4.86 17.11
N LEU A 384 -5.93 3.91 17.59
CA LEU A 384 -4.60 4.12 18.14
C LEU A 384 -3.60 3.23 17.37
N PRO A 385 -2.36 3.68 17.12
CA PRO A 385 -1.33 2.81 16.58
C PRO A 385 -1.02 1.69 17.58
N PHE A 386 -0.86 0.49 17.07
CA PHE A 386 -0.46 -0.69 17.85
C PHE A 386 0.54 -1.50 17.04
N LEU A 387 1.79 -1.57 17.46
CA LEU A 387 2.91 -2.07 16.67
C LEU A 387 3.12 -1.25 15.37
N SER A 388 4.17 -1.56 14.62
CA SER A 388 4.56 -0.80 13.42
C SER A 388 3.58 -0.88 12.23
N SER A 389 2.75 -1.93 12.19
CA SER A 389 1.84 -2.20 11.05
C SER A 389 0.40 -2.47 11.43
N LYS A 390 0.05 -2.34 12.71
CA LYS A 390 -1.29 -2.64 13.23
C LYS A 390 -1.87 -1.44 13.98
N ARG A 391 -3.19 -1.40 14.07
CA ARG A 391 -3.93 -0.41 14.84
C ARG A 391 -4.98 -1.09 15.72
N LEU A 392 -5.13 -0.53 16.92
CA LEU A 392 -6.23 -0.84 17.83
C LEU A 392 -7.37 0.14 17.54
N GLU A 393 -8.58 -0.35 17.33
CA GLU A 393 -9.77 0.49 17.18
C GLU A 393 -10.81 0.11 18.24
N LEU A 394 -11.32 1.11 18.94
CA LEU A 394 -12.50 1.02 19.78
C LEU A 394 -13.67 1.62 19.01
N GLY A 395 -14.82 0.95 19.00
CA GLY A 395 -16.00 1.39 18.25
C GLY A 395 -17.26 1.29 19.06
N PHE A 396 -18.16 2.25 18.85
CA PHE A 396 -19.54 2.24 19.37
C PHE A 396 -20.48 2.56 18.21
N GLY A 397 -21.66 2.00 18.23
CA GLY A 397 -22.60 2.25 17.15
C GLY A 397 -24.03 1.86 17.45
N ILE A 398 -24.92 2.45 16.67
CA ILE A 398 -26.32 2.10 16.60
C ILE A 398 -26.64 1.67 15.18
N ALA A 399 -27.50 0.67 15.03
CA ALA A 399 -27.93 0.18 13.73
C ALA A 399 -29.42 -0.09 13.71
N GLN A 400 -30.03 0.18 12.56
CA GLN A 400 -31.37 -0.26 12.21
C GLN A 400 -31.25 -1.12 10.96
N ILE A 401 -31.71 -2.37 11.05
CA ILE A 401 -31.72 -3.34 9.95
C ILE A 401 -33.15 -3.73 9.68
N GLU A 402 -33.52 -3.84 8.44
CA GLU A 402 -34.84 -4.30 8.00
C GLU A 402 -34.67 -5.35 6.92
N ASP A 403 -35.05 -6.59 7.22
CA ASP A 403 -35.05 -7.71 6.29
C ASP A 403 -36.49 -7.94 5.79
N ARG A 404 -36.62 -8.06 4.45
CA ARG A 404 -37.86 -8.40 3.76
C ARG A 404 -37.65 -9.68 2.99
N TYR A 405 -38.49 -10.68 3.19
CA TYR A 405 -38.31 -12.00 2.61
C TYR A 405 -39.61 -12.78 2.51
N PHE A 406 -39.58 -13.88 1.76
CA PHE A 406 -40.63 -14.89 1.78
C PHE A 406 -40.03 -16.21 2.30
N GLN A 407 -40.85 -16.97 3.06
CA GLN A 407 -40.39 -18.23 3.67
C GLN A 407 -40.47 -19.42 2.72
N ASN A 408 -41.15 -19.31 1.56
CA ASN A 408 -41.26 -20.33 0.54
C ASN A 408 -41.23 -19.72 -0.88
N ASN A 409 -41.08 -20.56 -1.91
CA ASN A 409 -40.97 -20.15 -3.31
C ASN A 409 -42.33 -20.16 -4.07
N VAL A 410 -43.43 -20.53 -3.42
CA VAL A 410 -44.75 -20.58 -4.04
C VAL A 410 -45.47 -19.26 -3.77
N ILE A 411 -45.15 -18.24 -4.57
CA ILE A 411 -45.51 -16.85 -4.27
C ILE A 411 -45.85 -16.09 -5.56
N ASP A 412 -46.88 -15.24 -5.48
CA ASP A 412 -47.09 -14.15 -6.43
C ASP A 412 -46.41 -12.88 -5.89
N PHE A 413 -45.22 -12.56 -6.38
CA PHE A 413 -44.42 -11.43 -5.89
C PHE A 413 -45.10 -10.07 -6.04
N ASP A 414 -46.08 -9.95 -6.94
CA ASP A 414 -46.77 -8.69 -7.19
C ASP A 414 -47.98 -8.49 -6.23
N LYS A 415 -48.50 -9.58 -5.68
CA LYS A 415 -49.72 -9.57 -4.87
C LYS A 415 -49.48 -9.97 -3.41
N ASP A 416 -48.49 -10.82 -3.16
CA ASP A 416 -48.28 -11.37 -1.82
C ASP A 416 -47.44 -10.43 -0.95
N LYS A 417 -47.89 -10.25 0.28
CA LYS A 417 -47.20 -9.46 1.28
C LYS A 417 -46.08 -10.29 1.92
N TYR A 418 -44.86 -9.76 1.87
CA TYR A 418 -43.65 -10.37 2.42
C TYR A 418 -43.61 -10.32 3.95
N ASP A 419 -42.83 -11.21 4.56
CA ASP A 419 -42.41 -11.15 5.94
C ASP A 419 -41.39 -10.03 6.15
N LYS A 420 -41.42 -9.40 7.33
CA LYS A 420 -40.54 -8.30 7.67
C LYS A 420 -40.00 -8.48 9.07
N SER A 421 -38.63 -8.58 9.16
CA SER A 421 -37.91 -8.55 10.44
C SER A 421 -37.10 -7.25 10.56
N GLY A 422 -37.43 -6.45 11.56
CA GLY A 422 -36.71 -5.21 11.84
C GLY A 422 -35.88 -5.32 13.12
N TYR A 423 -34.64 -4.90 13.09
CA TYR A 423 -33.71 -4.92 14.22
C TYR A 423 -33.28 -3.51 14.57
N ARG A 424 -33.30 -3.16 15.84
CA ARG A 424 -32.68 -1.94 16.38
C ARG A 424 -31.62 -2.36 17.36
N LEU A 425 -30.36 -2.10 17.01
CA LEU A 425 -29.21 -2.62 17.70
C LEU A 425 -28.33 -1.47 18.21
N PHE A 426 -27.77 -1.67 19.39
CA PHE A 426 -26.67 -0.93 19.93
C PHE A 426 -25.47 -1.87 20.09
N GLY A 427 -24.25 -1.41 19.78
CA GLY A 427 -23.07 -2.28 19.85
C GLY A 427 -21.79 -1.55 20.20
N GLY A 428 -20.90 -2.31 20.83
CA GLY A 428 -19.51 -1.92 21.09
C GLY A 428 -18.56 -2.88 20.40
N SER A 429 -17.37 -2.40 20.02
CA SER A 429 -16.35 -3.23 19.36
C SER A 429 -14.94 -2.86 19.78
N VAL A 430 -14.08 -3.86 19.83
CA VAL A 430 -12.62 -3.72 19.91
C VAL A 430 -12.03 -4.49 18.75
N SER A 431 -11.14 -3.87 18.00
CA SER A 431 -10.51 -4.54 16.87
C SER A 431 -9.03 -4.24 16.73
N PHE A 432 -8.27 -5.27 16.32
CA PHE A 432 -6.88 -5.19 15.92
C PHE A 432 -6.81 -5.45 14.42
N ASN A 433 -6.34 -4.47 13.66
CA ASN A 433 -6.30 -4.55 12.21
C ASN A 433 -4.92 -4.20 11.69
N GLY A 434 -4.43 -4.95 10.71
CA GLY A 434 -3.19 -4.66 10.01
C GLY A 434 -3.23 -5.20 8.58
N SER A 435 -2.59 -4.48 7.64
CA SER A 435 -2.48 -4.91 6.26
C SER A 435 -1.20 -4.37 5.63
N THR A 436 -0.43 -5.28 5.04
CA THR A 436 0.75 -5.00 4.21
C THR A 436 0.55 -5.51 2.78
N LEU A 437 -0.70 -5.76 2.38
CA LEU A 437 -1.03 -6.22 1.03
C LEU A 437 -0.64 -5.17 -0.01
N ASN A 438 -0.01 -5.62 -1.09
CA ASN A 438 0.40 -4.76 -2.22
C ASN A 438 -0.78 -4.19 -3.04
N SER A 439 -1.96 -4.82 -2.96
CA SER A 439 -3.18 -4.36 -3.63
C SER A 439 -4.41 -4.72 -2.79
N ARG A 440 -5.49 -3.92 -2.90
CA ARG A 440 -6.79 -4.22 -2.28
C ARG A 440 -7.55 -5.28 -3.06
N GLN A 441 -7.44 -5.25 -4.39
CA GLN A 441 -8.02 -6.25 -5.28
C GLN A 441 -6.91 -7.14 -5.81
N PHE A 442 -7.13 -8.45 -5.81
CA PHE A 442 -6.19 -9.45 -6.32
C PHE A 442 -4.75 -9.29 -5.79
N PRO A 443 -4.54 -9.24 -4.45
CA PRO A 443 -3.21 -9.14 -3.89
C PRO A 443 -2.37 -10.36 -4.24
N ILE A 444 -1.06 -10.13 -4.43
CA ILE A 444 -0.06 -11.17 -4.73
C ILE A 444 1.11 -11.16 -3.75
N GLN A 445 1.15 -10.19 -2.83
CA GLN A 445 2.22 -10.02 -1.85
C GLN A 445 1.69 -9.38 -0.57
N GLY A 446 2.34 -9.68 0.56
CA GLY A 446 2.03 -9.11 1.86
C GLY A 446 1.08 -9.99 2.68
N ALA A 447 0.54 -9.42 3.73
CA ALA A 447 -0.39 -10.08 4.64
C ALA A 447 -1.46 -9.10 5.14
N ARG A 448 -2.59 -9.63 5.51
CA ARG A 448 -3.66 -8.91 6.21
C ARG A 448 -4.15 -9.76 7.39
N GLU A 449 -4.39 -9.10 8.52
CA GLU A 449 -4.90 -9.75 9.72
C GLU A 449 -5.91 -8.83 10.41
N ALA A 450 -7.01 -9.39 10.87
CA ALA A 450 -8.03 -8.70 11.63
C ALA A 450 -8.56 -9.61 12.74
N LEU A 451 -8.58 -9.10 13.97
CA LEU A 451 -9.25 -9.70 15.12
C LEU A 451 -10.27 -8.69 15.63
N VAL A 452 -11.52 -9.08 15.70
CA VAL A 452 -12.61 -8.19 16.11
C VAL A 452 -13.48 -8.87 17.18
N ALA A 453 -13.65 -8.20 18.30
CA ALA A 453 -14.61 -8.57 19.35
C ALA A 453 -15.72 -7.53 19.37
N GLN A 454 -16.98 -7.98 19.35
CA GLN A 454 -18.16 -7.12 19.31
C GLN A 454 -19.20 -7.61 20.29
N ILE A 455 -19.85 -6.67 20.94
CA ILE A 455 -21.04 -6.94 21.74
C ILE A 455 -22.22 -6.18 21.16
N PHE A 456 -23.36 -6.81 21.11
CA PHE A 456 -24.60 -6.23 20.60
C PHE A 456 -25.73 -6.44 21.57
N THR A 457 -26.62 -5.47 21.64
CA THR A 457 -27.92 -5.59 22.32
C THR A 457 -28.97 -4.82 21.53
N GLY A 458 -30.19 -5.31 21.53
CA GLY A 458 -31.28 -4.64 20.84
C GLY A 458 -32.55 -5.48 20.75
N ASN A 459 -33.49 -5.00 19.92
CA ASN A 459 -34.79 -5.61 19.78
C ASN A 459 -35.05 -6.03 18.33
N GLU A 460 -35.59 -7.21 18.15
CA GLU A 460 -36.23 -7.67 16.92
C GLU A 460 -37.72 -7.33 16.94
N SER A 461 -38.28 -6.97 15.79
CA SER A 461 -39.70 -6.76 15.55
C SER A 461 -40.11 -7.49 14.28
N PHE A 462 -40.75 -8.64 14.44
CA PHE A 462 -41.28 -9.43 13.33
C PHE A 462 -42.71 -9.01 12.97
N ARG A 463 -43.00 -8.89 11.67
CA ARG A 463 -44.33 -8.66 11.10
C ARG A 463 -44.60 -9.71 10.03
N PRO A 464 -45.62 -10.57 10.20
CA PRO A 464 -45.91 -11.63 9.25
C PRO A 464 -46.44 -11.12 7.92
N GLY A 465 -46.06 -11.78 6.86
CA GLY A 465 -46.63 -11.69 5.54
C GLY A 465 -47.77 -12.69 5.32
N VAL A 466 -48.20 -12.87 4.05
CA VAL A 466 -49.31 -13.76 3.70
C VAL A 466 -48.97 -15.22 3.96
N ASN A 467 -47.73 -15.64 3.62
CA ASN A 467 -47.26 -17.03 3.67
C ASN A 467 -46.46 -17.34 4.92
N SER A 468 -46.53 -16.50 5.95
CA SER A 468 -45.87 -16.72 7.23
C SER A 468 -46.52 -17.83 8.03
N GLU A 469 -45.73 -18.72 8.61
CA GLU A 469 -46.22 -19.75 9.54
C GLU A 469 -46.79 -19.10 10.83
N ASN A 470 -46.05 -18.16 11.40
CA ASN A 470 -46.56 -17.36 12.53
C ASN A 470 -47.34 -16.16 12.01
N LYS A 471 -48.61 -16.09 12.30
CA LYS A 471 -49.53 -15.01 11.88
C LYS A 471 -49.55 -13.82 12.83
N LYS A 472 -48.80 -13.85 13.94
CA LYS A 472 -48.79 -12.78 14.94
C LYS A 472 -47.48 -11.99 14.90
N PRO A 473 -47.54 -10.66 15.03
CA PRO A 473 -46.35 -9.87 15.26
C PRO A 473 -45.63 -10.29 16.55
N VAL A 474 -44.30 -10.36 16.51
CA VAL A 474 -43.47 -10.71 17.65
C VAL A 474 -42.46 -9.62 17.92
N LYS A 475 -42.13 -9.37 19.18
CA LYS A 475 -41.01 -8.53 19.60
C LYS A 475 -40.15 -9.32 20.56
N GLU A 476 -38.85 -9.38 20.28
CA GLU A 476 -37.90 -10.12 21.09
C GLU A 476 -36.64 -9.29 21.32
N LYS A 477 -36.00 -9.46 22.48
CA LYS A 477 -34.75 -8.82 22.82
C LYS A 477 -33.58 -9.79 22.55
N HIS A 478 -32.58 -9.31 21.85
CA HIS A 478 -31.36 -10.05 21.57
C HIS A 478 -30.17 -9.37 22.22
N SER A 479 -29.22 -10.15 22.75
CA SER A 479 -27.92 -9.71 23.20
C SER A 479 -26.91 -10.82 22.93
N TRP A 480 -25.78 -10.48 22.29
CA TRP A 480 -24.77 -11.49 21.95
C TRP A 480 -23.37 -10.90 21.89
N LEU A 481 -22.40 -11.78 22.07
CA LEU A 481 -20.98 -11.56 21.78
C LEU A 481 -20.66 -12.15 20.40
N GLN A 482 -19.87 -11.44 19.61
CA GLN A 482 -19.30 -11.95 18.36
C GLN A 482 -17.79 -11.75 18.37
N LEU A 483 -17.07 -12.81 18.09
CA LEU A 483 -15.63 -12.83 17.88
C LEU A 483 -15.38 -13.22 16.43
N SER A 484 -14.53 -12.49 15.74
CA SER A 484 -14.11 -12.84 14.37
C SER A 484 -12.62 -12.66 14.21
N TYR A 485 -11.99 -13.62 13.55
CA TYR A 485 -10.58 -13.60 13.20
C TYR A 485 -10.41 -13.92 11.72
N MET A 486 -9.70 -13.07 11.00
CA MET A 486 -9.37 -13.27 9.60
C MET A 486 -7.89 -13.03 9.37
N LYS A 487 -7.26 -13.91 8.60
CA LYS A 487 -5.86 -13.76 8.18
C LYS A 487 -5.67 -14.27 6.76
N GLU A 488 -4.93 -13.49 5.98
CA GLU A 488 -4.44 -13.89 4.66
C GLU A 488 -2.98 -13.48 4.50
N LYS A 489 -2.19 -14.31 3.80
CA LYS A 489 -0.78 -14.05 3.54
C LYS A 489 -0.36 -14.70 2.24
N TYR A 490 0.54 -14.03 1.51
CA TYR A 490 1.06 -14.47 0.23
C TYR A 490 2.56 -14.71 0.33
N HIS A 491 3.02 -15.87 -0.16
CA HIS A 491 4.41 -16.28 -0.17
C HIS A 491 4.87 -16.54 -1.59
N LYS A 492 5.99 -15.94 -1.99
CA LYS A 492 6.65 -16.21 -3.26
C LYS A 492 7.35 -17.58 -3.16
N MET A 493 6.97 -18.53 -4.03
CA MET A 493 7.49 -19.89 -4.06
C MET A 493 8.54 -20.12 -5.14
N GLY A 494 8.83 -19.11 -5.97
CA GLY A 494 9.76 -19.16 -7.08
C GLY A 494 9.66 -17.90 -7.93
N ALA A 495 10.21 -17.91 -9.14
CA ALA A 495 10.19 -16.74 -10.03
C ALA A 495 8.76 -16.28 -10.34
N ASN A 496 7.87 -17.22 -10.66
CA ASN A 496 6.51 -16.94 -11.16
C ASN A 496 5.40 -17.47 -10.26
N TRP A 497 5.70 -18.36 -9.31
CA TRP A 497 4.71 -18.97 -8.43
C TRP A 497 4.57 -18.22 -7.11
N ILE A 498 3.32 -18.00 -6.70
CA ILE A 498 2.95 -17.42 -5.41
C ILE A 498 1.87 -18.30 -4.80
N LEU A 499 1.99 -18.60 -3.52
CA LEU A 499 0.98 -19.30 -2.75
C LEU A 499 0.40 -18.35 -1.70
N GLY A 500 -0.88 -18.05 -1.82
CA GLY A 500 -1.65 -17.40 -0.78
C GLY A 500 -2.37 -18.43 0.09
N TRP A 501 -2.60 -18.10 1.35
CA TRP A 501 -3.50 -18.83 2.23
C TRP A 501 -4.43 -17.88 2.95
N TYR A 502 -5.60 -18.38 3.30
CA TYR A 502 -6.68 -17.64 3.93
C TYR A 502 -7.28 -18.43 5.08
N LEU A 503 -7.55 -17.75 6.18
CA LEU A 503 -8.22 -18.30 7.36
C LEU A 503 -9.29 -17.29 7.82
N ASP A 504 -10.47 -17.78 8.14
CA ASP A 504 -11.59 -17.00 8.67
C ASP A 504 -12.32 -17.83 9.72
N ALA A 505 -12.53 -17.26 10.88
CA ALA A 505 -13.23 -17.92 11.96
C ALA A 505 -14.18 -16.93 12.66
N VAL A 506 -15.39 -17.34 12.88
CA VAL A 506 -16.42 -16.54 13.55
C VAL A 506 -17.07 -17.38 14.65
N TYR A 507 -17.25 -16.72 15.79
CA TYR A 507 -18.07 -17.20 16.90
C TYR A 507 -19.07 -16.12 17.26
N ALA A 508 -20.37 -16.39 17.18
CA ALA A 508 -21.43 -15.52 17.66
C ALA A 508 -22.37 -16.28 18.58
N SER A 509 -22.55 -15.75 19.81
CA SER A 509 -23.51 -16.31 20.78
C SER A 509 -24.93 -15.83 20.54
N LYS A 510 -25.28 -15.56 19.27
CA LYS A 510 -26.56 -14.98 18.88
C LYS A 510 -27.69 -16.00 18.97
N ASN A 511 -28.80 -15.61 19.61
CA ASN A 511 -30.05 -16.37 19.58
C ASN A 511 -30.66 -16.32 18.17
N PHE A 512 -31.50 -17.30 17.86
CA PHE A 512 -32.25 -17.33 16.60
C PHE A 512 -33.30 -16.22 16.56
N SER A 513 -33.55 -15.71 15.36
CA SER A 513 -34.68 -14.83 15.06
C SER A 513 -36.00 -15.62 15.01
N GLU A 514 -37.12 -14.93 14.85
CA GLU A 514 -38.45 -15.52 14.89
C GLU A 514 -38.61 -16.75 13.98
N ASN A 515 -37.96 -16.75 12.82
CA ASN A 515 -38.00 -17.88 11.89
C ASN A 515 -36.64 -18.18 11.27
N TYR A 516 -36.56 -19.31 10.56
CA TYR A 516 -35.30 -19.77 9.91
C TYR A 516 -34.75 -18.74 8.94
N THR A 517 -35.56 -18.19 8.02
CA THR A 517 -35.09 -17.27 7.00
C THR A 517 -34.51 -15.98 7.61
N ALA A 518 -35.19 -15.38 8.60
CA ALA A 518 -34.67 -14.24 9.34
C ALA A 518 -33.34 -14.58 10.05
N THR A 519 -33.26 -15.76 10.66
CA THR A 519 -32.02 -16.23 11.31
C THR A 519 -30.87 -16.34 10.31
N MET A 520 -31.11 -16.93 9.12
CA MET A 520 -30.08 -17.09 8.08
C MET A 520 -29.66 -15.75 7.46
N MET A 521 -30.58 -14.80 7.28
CA MET A 521 -30.24 -13.45 6.80
C MET A 521 -29.35 -12.68 7.80
N GLN A 522 -29.47 -12.98 9.09
CA GLN A 522 -28.69 -12.35 10.16
C GLN A 522 -27.48 -13.17 10.63
N ALA A 523 -27.32 -14.41 10.17
CA ALA A 523 -26.14 -15.23 10.45
C ALA A 523 -24.88 -14.68 9.74
N SER A 524 -23.72 -14.89 10.34
CA SER A 524 -22.44 -14.48 9.76
C SER A 524 -22.19 -15.19 8.44
N GLU A 525 -21.76 -14.44 7.45
CA GLU A 525 -21.54 -14.89 6.08
C GLU A 525 -20.05 -15.12 5.81
N PHE A 526 -19.73 -16.23 5.16
CA PHE A 526 -18.43 -16.49 4.60
C PHE A 526 -18.43 -16.16 3.10
N ALA A 527 -17.79 -15.05 2.72
CA ALA A 527 -17.77 -14.52 1.35
C ALA A 527 -16.36 -14.04 0.97
N PRO A 528 -15.41 -14.96 0.67
CA PRO A 528 -14.01 -14.62 0.48
C PRO A 528 -13.67 -14.01 -0.89
N THR A 529 -14.49 -14.26 -1.93
CA THR A 529 -14.27 -13.76 -3.30
C THR A 529 -15.14 -12.54 -3.61
N ALA A 530 -14.77 -11.79 -4.65
CA ALA A 530 -15.57 -10.64 -5.08
C ALA A 530 -17.00 -11.04 -5.49
N HIS A 531 -17.14 -12.20 -6.14
CA HIS A 531 -18.43 -12.72 -6.57
C HIS A 531 -19.29 -13.18 -5.39
N SER A 532 -18.72 -13.92 -4.44
CA SER A 532 -19.47 -14.44 -3.28
C SER A 532 -20.08 -13.33 -2.41
N LYS A 533 -19.47 -12.14 -2.34
CA LYS A 533 -19.98 -10.98 -1.61
C LYS A 533 -21.30 -10.40 -2.15
N LEU A 534 -21.62 -10.69 -3.40
CA LEU A 534 -22.84 -10.19 -4.07
C LEU A 534 -23.89 -11.29 -4.25
N THR A 535 -23.66 -12.47 -3.67
CA THR A 535 -24.54 -13.61 -3.81
C THR A 535 -25.06 -14.02 -2.43
N TYR A 536 -26.37 -14.05 -2.24
CA TYR A 536 -26.96 -14.67 -1.05
C TYR A 536 -26.88 -16.19 -1.18
N ASN A 537 -26.14 -16.84 -0.28
CA ASN A 537 -26.04 -18.29 -0.23
C ASN A 537 -26.11 -18.77 1.23
N GLU A 538 -27.22 -19.46 1.57
CA GLU A 538 -27.43 -20.00 2.92
C GLU A 538 -26.39 -21.05 3.32
N ALA A 539 -25.81 -21.75 2.33
CA ALA A 539 -24.81 -22.78 2.57
C ALA A 539 -23.56 -22.26 3.29
N PHE A 540 -23.20 -20.99 3.05
CA PHE A 540 -22.04 -20.32 3.62
C PHE A 540 -22.37 -19.35 4.76
N ARG A 541 -23.45 -19.64 5.51
CA ARG A 541 -23.88 -18.83 6.65
C ARG A 541 -24.01 -19.65 7.90
N ALA A 542 -23.42 -19.16 9.00
CA ALA A 542 -23.54 -19.77 10.32
C ALA A 542 -23.21 -18.75 11.42
N ASN A 543 -23.72 -18.97 12.64
CA ASN A 543 -23.31 -18.17 13.80
C ASN A 543 -21.90 -18.52 14.27
N GLN A 544 -21.43 -19.74 13.99
CA GLN A 544 -20.13 -20.27 14.43
C GLN A 544 -19.53 -21.11 13.31
N TYR A 545 -18.37 -20.69 12.79
CA TYR A 545 -17.68 -21.44 11.73
C TYR A 545 -16.18 -21.22 11.73
N VAL A 546 -15.49 -22.14 11.08
CA VAL A 546 -14.11 -21.99 10.65
C VAL A 546 -14.05 -22.23 9.14
N ALA A 547 -13.37 -21.37 8.43
CA ALA A 547 -13.14 -21.50 7.00
C ALA A 547 -11.66 -21.28 6.69
N ALA A 548 -11.12 -22.09 5.79
CA ALA A 548 -9.73 -21.98 5.35
C ALA A 548 -9.65 -22.14 3.83
N GLY A 549 -8.62 -21.54 3.23
CA GLY A 549 -8.44 -21.62 1.80
C GLY A 549 -7.00 -21.41 1.35
N ILE A 550 -6.75 -21.85 0.12
CA ILE A 550 -5.49 -21.66 -0.58
C ILE A 550 -5.71 -20.87 -1.87
N ARG A 551 -4.72 -20.07 -2.23
CA ARG A 551 -4.74 -19.20 -3.41
C ARG A 551 -3.46 -19.39 -4.23
N PRO A 552 -3.33 -20.48 -5.01
CA PRO A 552 -2.24 -20.64 -5.95
C PRO A 552 -2.33 -19.58 -7.07
N ILE A 553 -1.22 -18.89 -7.33
CA ILE A 553 -1.13 -17.83 -8.33
C ILE A 553 0.10 -18.08 -9.20
N TYR A 554 -0.10 -18.05 -10.51
CA TYR A 554 0.98 -18.10 -11.49
C TYR A 554 1.06 -16.77 -12.25
N ARG A 555 2.18 -16.07 -12.11
CA ARG A 555 2.44 -14.82 -12.83
C ARG A 555 2.97 -15.12 -14.23
N LEU A 556 2.25 -14.67 -15.24
CA LEU A 556 2.69 -14.72 -16.64
C LEU A 556 3.70 -13.59 -16.90
N ASN A 557 3.42 -12.38 -16.37
CA ASN A 557 4.30 -11.21 -16.42
C ASN A 557 3.91 -10.23 -15.29
N GLN A 558 4.35 -8.98 -15.38
CA GLN A 558 4.05 -7.96 -14.36
C GLN A 558 2.57 -7.56 -14.30
N MET A 559 1.84 -7.67 -15.41
CA MET A 559 0.43 -7.28 -15.52
C MET A 559 -0.52 -8.47 -15.42
N PHE A 560 -0.15 -9.64 -15.91
CA PHE A 560 -1.04 -10.80 -16.04
C PHE A 560 -0.69 -11.91 -15.07
N HIS A 561 -1.70 -12.46 -14.41
CA HIS A 561 -1.57 -13.67 -13.60
C HIS A 561 -2.84 -14.54 -13.68
N VAL A 562 -2.65 -15.85 -13.54
CA VAL A 562 -3.73 -16.82 -13.33
C VAL A 562 -3.82 -17.12 -11.84
N ARG A 563 -5.03 -17.15 -11.31
CA ARG A 563 -5.30 -17.31 -9.88
C ARG A 563 -6.37 -18.36 -9.65
N GLY A 564 -6.06 -19.36 -8.85
CA GLY A 564 -7.04 -20.27 -8.25
C GLY A 564 -7.36 -19.83 -6.84
N GLU A 565 -8.60 -19.95 -6.42
CA GLU A 565 -9.02 -19.71 -5.04
C GLU A 565 -9.92 -20.87 -4.61
N PHE A 566 -9.51 -21.59 -3.58
CA PHE A 566 -10.22 -22.79 -3.09
C PHE A 566 -10.39 -22.67 -1.59
N TYR A 567 -11.64 -22.82 -1.14
CA TYR A 567 -11.99 -22.64 0.26
C TYR A 567 -12.86 -23.78 0.76
N GLY A 568 -12.63 -24.19 2.00
CA GLY A 568 -13.51 -25.03 2.78
C GLY A 568 -14.20 -24.22 3.87
N PHE A 569 -15.49 -24.42 4.05
CA PHE A 569 -16.31 -23.81 5.09
C PHE A 569 -16.90 -24.89 5.98
N LEU A 570 -16.65 -24.80 7.29
CA LEU A 570 -17.09 -25.75 8.28
C LEU A 570 -17.88 -25.02 9.39
N PRO A 571 -19.22 -25.03 9.36
CA PRO A 571 -20.01 -24.57 10.49
C PRO A 571 -19.81 -25.49 11.68
N ILE A 572 -19.55 -24.92 12.86
CA ILE A 572 -19.41 -25.72 14.10
C ILE A 572 -20.76 -26.34 14.42
N PHE A 573 -21.82 -25.54 14.39
CA PHE A 573 -23.21 -25.99 14.48
C PHE A 573 -23.97 -25.42 13.30
N PRO A 574 -24.33 -26.21 12.27
CA PRO A 574 -25.14 -25.73 11.16
C PRO A 574 -26.52 -25.30 11.66
N ILE A 575 -27.04 -24.23 11.07
CA ILE A 575 -28.40 -23.76 11.34
C ILE A 575 -29.35 -24.54 10.43
N GLU A 576 -30.30 -25.26 11.01
CA GLU A 576 -31.27 -26.09 10.32
C GLU A 576 -32.69 -25.59 10.55
N ARG A 577 -33.59 -26.01 9.69
CA ARG A 577 -35.02 -25.64 9.70
C ARG A 577 -35.86 -26.82 10.11
N ASN A 578 -36.77 -26.63 11.08
CA ASN A 578 -37.78 -27.62 11.45
C ASN A 578 -39.04 -27.50 10.58
N SER A 579 -40.01 -28.40 10.81
CA SER A 579 -41.29 -28.47 10.06
C SER A 579 -42.17 -27.20 10.17
N ILE A 580 -42.00 -26.41 11.22
CA ILE A 580 -42.73 -25.12 11.45
C ILE A 580 -41.85 -23.91 11.13
N ASN A 581 -40.84 -24.07 10.26
CA ASN A 581 -39.94 -23.05 9.79
C ASN A 581 -39.19 -22.26 10.87
N LYS A 582 -38.92 -22.86 12.03
CA LYS A 582 -38.03 -22.30 13.05
C LYS A 582 -36.63 -22.84 12.93
N ALA A 583 -35.64 -21.99 13.24
CA ALA A 583 -34.26 -22.36 13.26
C ALA A 583 -33.91 -23.18 14.51
N TYR A 584 -33.00 -24.14 14.36
CA TYR A 584 -32.34 -24.86 15.45
C TYR A 584 -30.89 -25.22 15.05
N TYR A 585 -30.08 -25.53 16.03
CA TYR A 585 -28.73 -26.01 15.76
C TYR A 585 -28.73 -27.50 15.45
N GLY A 586 -28.21 -27.87 14.28
CA GLY A 586 -27.94 -29.23 13.89
C GLY A 586 -26.76 -29.86 14.66
N LYS A 587 -26.42 -31.09 14.31
CA LYS A 587 -25.30 -31.82 14.92
C LYS A 587 -23.97 -31.11 14.61
N ALA A 588 -23.08 -31.02 15.60
CA ALA A 588 -21.79 -30.40 15.45
C ALA A 588 -20.98 -31.03 14.29
N PHE A 589 -20.37 -30.19 13.46
CA PHE A 589 -19.51 -30.54 12.31
C PHE A 589 -20.17 -31.49 11.29
N SER A 590 -21.51 -31.51 11.21
CA SER A 590 -22.25 -32.41 10.31
C SER A 590 -22.28 -31.95 8.86
N ARG A 591 -21.86 -30.72 8.58
CA ARG A 591 -21.91 -30.09 7.25
C ARG A 591 -20.56 -29.52 6.89
N PHE A 592 -20.16 -29.72 5.64
CA PHE A 592 -18.96 -29.12 5.06
C PHE A 592 -19.29 -28.62 3.65
N GLU A 593 -18.92 -27.37 3.37
CA GLU A 593 -19.15 -26.73 2.08
C GLU A 593 -17.82 -26.28 1.48
N TYR A 594 -17.73 -26.25 0.17
CA TYR A 594 -16.54 -25.78 -0.52
C TYR A 594 -16.91 -24.73 -1.60
N LEU A 595 -16.00 -23.80 -1.81
CA LEU A 595 -16.08 -22.77 -2.84
C LEU A 595 -14.79 -22.80 -3.66
N GLY A 596 -14.90 -22.83 -4.98
CA GLY A 596 -13.77 -22.75 -5.90
C GLY A 596 -13.99 -21.65 -6.93
N GLU A 597 -12.94 -20.90 -7.25
CA GLU A 597 -12.93 -19.91 -8.33
C GLU A 597 -11.58 -19.96 -9.04
N ILE A 598 -11.58 -19.96 -10.37
CA ILE A 598 -10.37 -19.80 -11.18
C ILE A 598 -10.54 -18.52 -11.98
N SER A 599 -9.53 -17.65 -11.93
CA SER A 599 -9.56 -16.36 -12.63
C SER A 599 -8.26 -16.05 -13.35
N VAL A 600 -8.39 -15.37 -14.48
CA VAL A 600 -7.30 -14.69 -15.18
C VAL A 600 -7.44 -13.20 -14.88
N VAL A 601 -6.38 -12.60 -14.36
CA VAL A 601 -6.38 -11.21 -13.93
C VAL A 601 -5.34 -10.42 -14.71
N CYS A 602 -5.78 -9.29 -15.28
CA CYS A 602 -4.91 -8.25 -15.81
C CYS A 602 -4.92 -7.07 -14.84
N GLN A 603 -3.79 -6.83 -14.17
CA GLN A 603 -3.63 -5.72 -13.22
C GLN A 603 -3.19 -4.48 -13.96
N LEU A 604 -4.01 -3.43 -13.94
CA LEU A 604 -3.74 -2.13 -14.53
C LEU A 604 -3.44 -1.09 -13.44
N PRO A 605 -2.79 0.03 -13.75
CA PRO A 605 -2.51 1.10 -12.77
C PRO A 605 -3.77 1.67 -12.11
N PHE A 606 -4.89 1.68 -12.80
CA PHE A 606 -6.18 2.24 -12.34
C PHE A 606 -7.20 1.18 -11.90
N GLY A 607 -6.90 -0.12 -12.03
CA GLY A 607 -7.82 -1.19 -11.64
C GLY A 607 -7.39 -2.55 -12.13
N ALA A 608 -8.31 -3.53 -12.13
CA ALA A 608 -8.06 -4.87 -12.64
C ALA A 608 -9.19 -5.32 -13.57
N ILE A 609 -8.83 -6.03 -14.62
CA ILE A 609 -9.77 -6.76 -15.48
C ILE A 609 -9.61 -8.24 -15.13
N SER A 610 -10.70 -8.93 -14.85
CA SER A 610 -10.67 -10.35 -14.53
C SER A 610 -11.77 -11.11 -15.28
N ALA A 611 -11.42 -12.29 -15.76
CA ALA A 611 -12.35 -13.31 -16.20
C ALA A 611 -12.27 -14.48 -15.23
N TYR A 612 -13.41 -14.97 -14.76
CA TYR A 612 -13.46 -16.02 -13.74
C TYR A 612 -14.56 -17.05 -14.03
N VAL A 613 -14.33 -18.26 -13.49
CA VAL A 613 -15.28 -19.37 -13.48
C VAL A 613 -15.36 -19.89 -12.04
N ASN A 614 -16.60 -20.11 -11.56
CA ASN A 614 -16.91 -20.64 -10.23
C ASN A 614 -17.41 -22.08 -10.31
#